data_bf8b6a4eb988d8f2ca30521fed31a01e
#
_entry.id   bf8b6a4eb988d8f2ca30521fed31a01e
#
_cell.length_a   1.000
_cell.length_b   1.000
_cell.length_c   1.000
_cell.angle_alpha   90.00
_cell.angle_beta   90.00
_cell.angle_gamma   90.00
#
_symmetry.space_group_name_H-M   'P 1'
#
loop_
_entity.id
_entity.type
_entity.pdbx_description
1 polymer ?
#
loop_
_entity_poly.entity_id
_entity_poly.type
_entity_poly.pdbx_seq_one_letter_code
_entity_poly.pdbx_strand_id
1 'polypeptide(L)'
;LIKHPLACGGLPAPQFRELARLLERKVLRGYLHQNDREGIAKILASDPELRQLKQFYEQNILTPLLPVTEAFAAQNISFGQLADAHGKAAEQLAQTDVENEALLALWNSEDGKVAAQLLDEIASSDKAMSVQARDYAEVFHVFSCQQTVRSAWRSHPRLAILGTVEARM
;
A
#
# COMPACT_ATOMS: atom_id res chain seq x y z
N LEU A 1 -5.56 -0.59 4.58
CA LEU A 1 -4.39 0.18 4.24
C LEU A 1 -3.73 0.78 5.48
N ILE A 2 -4.39 1.70 6.22
CA ILE A 2 -3.82 2.42 7.39
C ILE A 2 -3.44 1.53 8.59
N LYS A 3 -3.83 0.27 8.62
CA LYS A 3 -3.41 -0.73 9.63
C LYS A 3 -2.23 -1.57 9.19
N HIS A 4 -1.73 -1.39 7.99
CA HIS A 4 -0.58 -2.13 7.51
C HIS A 4 0.67 -1.77 8.35
N PRO A 5 1.50 -2.74 8.75
CA PRO A 5 2.66 -2.47 9.62
C PRO A 5 3.68 -1.51 9.00
N LEU A 6 3.77 -1.43 7.68
CA LEU A 6 4.65 -0.51 6.96
C LEU A 6 4.02 0.88 6.70
N ALA A 7 2.74 1.11 7.00
CA ALA A 7 2.13 2.42 6.80
C ALA A 7 2.60 3.40 7.88
N CYS A 8 3.23 4.50 7.46
CA CYS A 8 3.79 5.54 8.33
C CYS A 8 3.49 6.96 7.83
N GLY A 9 3.28 7.18 6.53
CA GLY A 9 2.88 8.45 5.94
C GLY A 9 3.74 9.65 6.35
N GLY A 10 5.06 9.46 6.53
CA GLY A 10 6.00 10.49 6.97
C GLY A 10 6.11 10.68 8.48
N LEU A 11 5.47 9.83 9.29
CA LEU A 11 5.51 9.88 10.75
C LEU A 11 6.28 8.70 11.36
N PRO A 12 6.76 8.82 12.60
CA PRO A 12 7.20 7.67 13.37
C PRO A 12 6.10 6.61 13.44
N ALA A 13 6.45 5.34 13.21
CA ALA A 13 5.49 4.24 13.14
C ALA A 13 4.54 4.13 14.37
N PRO A 14 4.99 4.34 15.63
CA PRO A 14 4.09 4.35 16.78
C PRO A 14 3.05 5.47 16.71
N GLN A 15 3.47 6.68 16.33
CA GLN A 15 2.61 7.85 16.23
C GLN A 15 1.55 7.67 15.12
N PHE A 16 1.97 7.19 13.95
CA PHE A 16 1.04 6.90 12.86
C PHE A 16 -0.02 5.89 13.29
N ARG A 17 0.39 4.79 13.95
CA ARG A 17 -0.54 3.74 14.42
C ARG A 17 -1.54 4.26 15.46
N GLU A 18 -1.11 5.13 16.35
CA GLU A 18 -1.99 5.76 17.34
C GLU A 18 -3.06 6.62 16.66
N LEU A 19 -2.65 7.52 15.77
CA LEU A 19 -3.56 8.38 15.01
C LEU A 19 -4.49 7.58 14.09
N ALA A 20 -3.97 6.53 13.45
CA ALA A 20 -4.79 5.64 12.62
C ALA A 20 -5.88 4.91 13.42
N ARG A 21 -5.55 4.42 14.63
CA ARG A 21 -6.52 3.81 15.54
C ARG A 21 -7.56 4.83 16.04
N LEU A 22 -7.12 6.05 16.29
CA LEU A 22 -8.01 7.12 16.73
C LEU A 22 -8.98 7.52 15.61
N LEU A 23 -8.47 7.68 14.39
CA LEU A 23 -9.26 7.93 13.19
C LEU A 23 -10.30 6.81 12.96
N GLU A 24 -9.86 5.56 13.05
CA GLU A 24 -10.77 4.41 12.93
C GLU A 24 -11.90 4.48 13.94
N ARG A 25 -11.59 4.69 15.22
CA ARG A 25 -12.59 4.68 16.28
C ARG A 25 -13.56 5.86 16.22
N LYS A 26 -13.03 7.05 15.89
CA LYS A 26 -13.82 8.29 15.94
C LYS A 26 -14.59 8.55 14.64
N VAL A 27 -14.07 8.07 13.51
CA VAL A 27 -14.60 8.44 12.19
C VAL A 27 -15.04 7.21 11.39
N LEU A 28 -14.19 6.17 11.27
CA LEU A 28 -14.45 5.09 10.31
C LEU A 28 -15.38 3.98 10.84
N ARG A 29 -15.55 3.84 12.16
CA ARG A 29 -16.43 2.81 12.77
C ARG A 29 -17.89 3.23 12.89
N GLY A 30 -18.26 4.45 12.50
CA GLY A 30 -19.64 4.92 12.55
C GLY A 30 -20.50 4.35 11.42
N TYR A 31 -21.82 4.59 11.50
CA TYR A 31 -22.75 4.37 10.39
C TYR A 31 -22.51 5.43 9.31
N LEU A 32 -21.43 5.28 8.57
CA LEU A 32 -21.16 6.11 7.41
C LEU A 32 -21.95 5.54 6.24
N HIS A 33 -23.08 6.16 5.93
CA HIS A 33 -23.80 5.92 4.67
C HIS A 33 -22.97 6.33 3.44
N GLN A 34 -21.86 7.05 3.64
CA GLN A 34 -20.91 7.49 2.64
C GLN A 34 -19.50 7.30 3.20
N ASN A 35 -18.93 6.12 2.96
CA ASN A 35 -17.49 5.82 3.22
C ASN A 35 -16.59 6.41 2.11
N ASP A 36 -17.05 7.45 1.44
CA ASP A 36 -16.26 8.17 0.46
C ASP A 36 -15.39 9.26 1.11
N ARG A 37 -14.45 9.75 0.31
CA ARG A 37 -13.51 10.80 0.71
C ARG A 37 -14.22 12.05 1.23
N GLU A 38 -15.35 12.43 0.62
CA GLU A 38 -16.11 13.62 0.98
C GLU A 38 -16.83 13.46 2.33
N GLY A 39 -17.42 12.29 2.58
CA GLY A 39 -18.08 12.00 3.86
C GLY A 39 -17.11 12.04 5.02
N ILE A 40 -15.93 11.44 4.87
CA ILE A 40 -14.86 11.49 5.88
C ILE A 40 -14.41 12.94 6.11
N ALA A 41 -14.18 13.71 5.05
CA ALA A 41 -13.77 15.12 5.15
C ALA A 41 -14.82 15.98 5.86
N LYS A 42 -16.12 15.78 5.59
CA LYS A 42 -17.22 16.48 6.25
C LYS A 42 -17.26 16.20 7.76
N ILE A 43 -17.11 14.94 8.16
CA ILE A 43 -17.08 14.56 9.59
C ILE A 43 -15.88 15.20 10.28
N LEU A 44 -14.70 15.10 9.68
CA LEU A 44 -13.49 15.71 10.24
C LEU A 44 -13.53 17.24 10.31
N ALA A 45 -14.36 17.89 9.47
CA ALA A 45 -14.55 19.34 9.48
C ALA A 45 -15.65 19.79 10.47
N SER A 46 -16.59 18.92 10.83
CA SER A 46 -17.73 19.28 11.67
C SER A 46 -17.40 19.44 13.15
N ASP A 47 -16.30 18.83 13.62
CA ASP A 47 -15.91 18.83 15.03
C ASP A 47 -14.51 19.41 15.22
N PRO A 48 -14.38 20.55 15.91
CA PRO A 48 -13.08 21.17 16.22
C PRO A 48 -12.12 20.24 16.98
N GLU A 49 -12.63 19.30 17.77
CA GLU A 49 -11.80 18.33 18.49
C GLU A 49 -11.09 17.35 17.55
N LEU A 50 -11.60 17.15 16.33
CA LEU A 50 -11.04 16.29 15.31
C LEU A 50 -9.98 16.98 14.44
N ARG A 51 -9.58 18.22 14.76
CA ARG A 51 -8.62 19.00 13.96
C ARG A 51 -7.30 18.25 13.72
N GLN A 52 -6.76 17.59 14.74
CA GLN A 52 -5.54 16.82 14.62
C GLN A 52 -5.74 15.60 13.68
N LEU A 53 -6.88 14.93 13.79
CA LEU A 53 -7.22 13.81 12.90
C LEU A 53 -7.46 14.26 11.47
N LYS A 54 -8.03 15.44 11.27
CA LYS A 54 -8.17 16.05 9.94
C LYS A 54 -6.81 16.27 9.30
N GLN A 55 -5.88 16.90 10.02
CA GLN A 55 -4.53 17.13 9.54
C GLN A 55 -3.81 15.81 9.23
N PHE A 56 -3.90 14.83 10.12
CA PHE A 56 -3.35 13.49 9.89
C PHE A 56 -3.93 12.83 8.64
N TYR A 57 -5.25 12.88 8.45
CA TYR A 57 -5.90 12.30 7.29
C TYR A 57 -5.46 12.96 5.98
N GLU A 58 -5.42 14.30 5.96
CA GLU A 58 -5.03 15.06 4.77
C GLU A 58 -3.55 14.89 4.43
N GLN A 59 -2.64 15.05 5.40
CA GLN A 59 -1.20 15.08 5.16
C GLN A 59 -0.55 13.70 5.11
N ASN A 60 -0.98 12.77 5.97
CA ASN A 60 -0.28 11.49 6.15
C ASN A 60 -1.00 10.31 5.48
N ILE A 61 -2.22 10.52 4.96
CA ILE A 61 -2.98 9.50 4.23
C ILE A 61 -3.30 9.96 2.81
N LEU A 62 -3.98 11.09 2.63
CA LEU A 62 -4.41 11.53 1.31
C LEU A 62 -3.25 11.98 0.44
N THR A 63 -2.32 12.79 0.99
CA THR A 63 -1.15 13.27 0.24
C THR A 63 -0.31 12.12 -0.31
N PRO A 64 0.08 11.09 0.46
CA PRO A 64 0.77 9.91 -0.07
C PRO A 64 0.01 9.15 -1.16
N LEU A 65 -1.31 9.21 -1.16
CA LEU A 65 -2.15 8.53 -2.15
C LEU A 65 -2.46 9.38 -3.39
N LEU A 66 -2.02 10.65 -3.44
CA LEU A 66 -2.26 11.51 -4.60
C LEU A 66 -1.81 10.89 -5.93
N PRO A 67 -0.59 10.33 -6.07
CA PRO A 67 -0.14 9.78 -7.35
C PRO A 67 -1.12 8.76 -7.94
N VAL A 68 -1.61 7.84 -7.12
CA VAL A 68 -2.54 6.81 -7.58
C VAL A 68 -3.95 7.38 -7.80
N THR A 69 -4.40 8.33 -6.99
CA THR A 69 -5.74 8.93 -7.16
C THR A 69 -5.81 9.80 -8.40
N GLU A 70 -4.75 10.53 -8.74
CA GLU A 70 -4.65 11.32 -9.98
C GLU A 70 -4.56 10.41 -11.19
N ALA A 71 -3.78 9.34 -11.11
CA ALA A 71 -3.68 8.33 -12.16
C ALA A 71 -5.04 7.68 -12.47
N PHE A 72 -5.82 7.34 -11.42
CA PHE A 72 -7.17 6.79 -11.60
C PHE A 72 -8.19 7.78 -12.15
N ALA A 73 -7.99 9.08 -11.96
CA ALA A 73 -8.85 10.13 -12.50
C ALA A 73 -8.54 10.45 -13.97
N ALA A 74 -7.39 10.04 -14.50
CA ALA A 74 -6.97 10.30 -15.86
C ALA A 74 -7.80 9.47 -16.86
N GLN A 75 -8.23 10.10 -17.97
CA GLN A 75 -9.08 9.44 -18.98
C GLN A 75 -8.31 8.45 -19.86
N ASN A 76 -7.03 8.72 -20.11
CA ASN A 76 -6.17 7.90 -20.97
C ASN A 76 -4.86 7.61 -20.24
N ILE A 77 -4.83 6.52 -19.51
CA ILE A 77 -3.63 6.12 -18.77
C ILE A 77 -3.24 4.69 -19.17
N SER A 78 -1.94 4.44 -19.28
CA SER A 78 -1.43 3.10 -19.54
C SER A 78 -1.34 2.28 -18.25
N PHE A 79 -1.34 0.96 -18.38
CA PHE A 79 -1.14 0.05 -17.26
C PHE A 79 0.20 0.30 -16.55
N GLY A 80 1.26 0.58 -17.29
CA GLY A 80 2.56 0.95 -16.74
C GLY A 80 2.54 2.25 -15.93
N GLN A 81 1.81 3.27 -16.37
CA GLN A 81 1.65 4.52 -15.61
C GLN A 81 0.87 4.31 -14.31
N LEU A 82 -0.16 3.43 -14.33
CA LEU A 82 -0.89 3.06 -13.11
C LEU A 82 0.01 2.29 -12.13
N ALA A 83 0.87 1.39 -12.62
CA ALA A 83 1.82 0.66 -11.80
C ALA A 83 2.89 1.57 -11.18
N ASP A 84 3.44 2.52 -11.95
CA ASP A 84 4.37 3.53 -11.45
C ASP A 84 3.72 4.41 -10.36
N ALA A 85 2.49 4.87 -10.59
CA ALA A 85 1.75 5.65 -9.60
C ALA A 85 1.45 4.83 -8.33
N HIS A 86 1.15 3.54 -8.48
CA HIS A 86 0.95 2.61 -7.35
C HIS A 86 2.24 2.45 -6.53
N GLY A 87 3.39 2.21 -7.19
CA GLY A 87 4.69 2.13 -6.53
C GLY A 87 5.02 3.40 -5.75
N LYS A 88 4.89 4.56 -6.37
CA LYS A 88 5.11 5.87 -5.73
C LYS A 88 4.20 6.09 -4.51
N ALA A 89 2.93 5.75 -4.62
CA ALA A 89 2.00 5.88 -3.50
C ALA A 89 2.35 4.92 -2.35
N ALA A 90 2.79 3.70 -2.66
CA ALA A 90 3.25 2.74 -1.66
C ALA A 90 4.50 3.24 -0.93
N GLU A 91 5.48 3.79 -1.65
CA GLU A 91 6.69 4.39 -1.08
C GLU A 91 6.38 5.57 -0.17
N GLN A 92 5.57 6.51 -0.64
CA GLN A 92 5.17 7.69 0.14
C GLN A 92 4.39 7.30 1.40
N LEU A 93 3.50 6.31 1.30
CA LEU A 93 2.74 5.84 2.46
C LEU A 93 3.62 5.07 3.45
N ALA A 94 4.66 4.36 2.97
CA ALA A 94 5.60 3.66 3.83
C ALA A 94 6.65 4.60 4.46
N GLN A 95 6.83 5.81 3.95
CA GLN A 95 7.80 6.77 4.44
C GLN A 95 7.63 7.03 5.94
N THR A 96 8.75 6.99 6.68
CA THR A 96 8.84 7.34 8.10
C THR A 96 9.36 8.78 8.24
N ASP A 97 9.60 9.22 9.46
CA ASP A 97 10.30 10.47 9.78
C ASP A 97 11.83 10.39 9.53
N VAL A 98 12.34 9.18 9.24
CA VAL A 98 13.76 8.95 8.91
C VAL A 98 13.92 8.76 7.41
N GLU A 99 14.79 9.53 6.80
CA GLU A 99 15.07 9.48 5.37
C GLU A 99 15.57 8.08 4.94
N ASN A 100 15.05 7.57 3.82
CA ASN A 100 15.39 6.27 3.20
C ASN A 100 15.02 5.00 4.00
N GLU A 101 14.55 5.09 5.24
CA GLU A 101 14.15 3.90 6.02
C GLU A 101 12.95 3.20 5.37
N ALA A 102 12.04 3.96 4.80
CA ALA A 102 10.84 3.45 4.13
C ALA A 102 11.15 2.57 2.91
N LEU A 103 12.07 3.02 2.06
CA LEU A 103 12.47 2.27 0.87
C LEU A 103 13.13 0.93 1.27
N LEU A 104 13.96 0.95 2.31
CA LEU A 104 14.57 -0.26 2.84
C LEU A 104 13.54 -1.21 3.45
N ALA A 105 12.57 -0.70 4.19
CA ALA A 105 11.54 -1.53 4.80
C ALA A 105 10.57 -2.13 3.76
N LEU A 106 10.24 -1.39 2.71
CA LEU A 106 9.28 -1.81 1.69
C LEU A 106 9.88 -2.81 0.70
N TRP A 107 11.10 -2.56 0.20
CA TRP A 107 11.68 -3.29 -0.92
C TRP A 107 12.84 -4.23 -0.57
N ASN A 108 13.35 -4.22 0.66
CA ASN A 108 14.55 -4.98 1.01
C ASN A 108 14.28 -6.47 1.33
N SER A 109 13.05 -6.83 1.68
CA SER A 109 12.66 -8.22 1.89
C SER A 109 12.59 -8.98 0.54
N GLU A 110 12.64 -10.32 0.57
CA GLU A 110 12.57 -11.11 -0.67
C GLU A 110 11.26 -10.91 -1.44
N ASP A 111 10.14 -10.81 -0.71
CA ASP A 111 8.83 -10.48 -1.26
C ASP A 111 8.77 -9.03 -1.77
N GLY A 112 9.36 -8.08 -1.04
CA GLY A 112 9.49 -6.69 -1.46
C GLY A 112 10.27 -6.53 -2.76
N LYS A 113 11.40 -7.22 -2.91
CA LYS A 113 12.19 -7.22 -4.16
C LYS A 113 11.40 -7.76 -5.35
N VAL A 114 10.68 -8.87 -5.16
CA VAL A 114 9.83 -9.44 -6.22
C VAL A 114 8.70 -8.48 -6.59
N ALA A 115 8.09 -7.81 -5.61
CA ALA A 115 7.05 -6.81 -5.86
C ALA A 115 7.60 -5.58 -6.59
N ALA A 116 8.78 -5.08 -6.20
CA ALA A 116 9.45 -3.98 -6.87
C ALA A 116 9.77 -4.32 -8.33
N GLN A 117 10.34 -5.52 -8.55
CA GLN A 117 10.66 -6.00 -9.90
C GLN A 117 9.40 -6.11 -10.76
N LEU A 118 8.31 -6.66 -10.24
CA LEU A 118 7.04 -6.75 -10.96
C LEU A 118 6.51 -5.36 -11.34
N LEU A 119 6.53 -4.39 -10.41
CA LEU A 119 6.09 -3.02 -10.70
C LEU A 119 6.96 -2.37 -11.77
N ASP A 120 8.28 -2.57 -11.72
CA ASP A 120 9.24 -2.03 -12.68
C ASP A 120 9.08 -2.67 -14.07
N GLU A 121 8.88 -3.99 -14.14
CA GLU A 121 8.59 -4.71 -15.38
C GLU A 121 7.29 -4.20 -16.03
N ILE A 122 6.23 -4.02 -15.24
CA ILE A 122 4.95 -3.48 -15.73
C ILE A 122 5.14 -2.02 -16.18
N ALA A 123 5.82 -1.18 -15.41
CA ALA A 123 6.06 0.22 -15.74
C ALA A 123 6.93 0.40 -16.99
N SER A 124 7.88 -0.53 -17.22
CA SER A 124 8.78 -0.55 -18.36
C SER A 124 8.16 -1.24 -19.57
N SER A 125 7.23 -2.15 -19.36
CA SER A 125 6.53 -2.82 -20.45
C SER A 125 5.62 -1.86 -21.18
N ASP A 126 5.65 -1.95 -22.48
CA ASP A 126 5.14 -1.06 -23.49
C ASP A 126 3.89 -0.23 -23.09
N LYS A 127 3.98 1.06 -23.39
CA LYS A 127 2.95 2.09 -23.21
C LYS A 127 1.63 1.80 -23.95
N ALA A 128 1.54 0.68 -24.66
CA ALA A 128 0.40 0.33 -25.52
C ALA A 128 -0.76 -0.33 -24.78
N MET A 129 -0.55 -0.92 -23.60
CA MET A 129 -1.64 -1.57 -22.85
C MET A 129 -2.45 -0.50 -22.10
N SER A 130 -3.51 -0.02 -22.73
CA SER A 130 -4.50 0.84 -22.04
C SER A 130 -5.44 -0.05 -21.21
N VAL A 131 -5.54 0.26 -19.93
CA VAL A 131 -6.45 -0.42 -18.99
C VAL A 131 -7.36 0.64 -18.39
N GLN A 132 -8.64 0.30 -18.23
CA GLN A 132 -9.49 1.19 -17.46
C GLN A 132 -9.05 1.16 -15.99
N ALA A 133 -8.97 2.32 -15.35
CA ALA A 133 -8.49 2.42 -13.98
C ALA A 133 -9.22 1.48 -13.00
N ARG A 134 -10.54 1.24 -13.23
CA ARG A 134 -11.34 0.31 -12.43
C ARG A 134 -10.87 -1.15 -12.52
N ASP A 135 -10.28 -1.55 -13.64
CA ASP A 135 -9.86 -2.93 -13.91
C ASP A 135 -8.40 -3.17 -13.47
N TYR A 136 -7.68 -2.10 -13.11
CA TYR A 136 -6.28 -2.16 -12.71
C TYR A 136 -6.01 -3.16 -11.59
N ALA A 137 -6.81 -3.14 -10.54
CA ALA A 137 -6.59 -4.00 -9.37
C ALA A 137 -6.71 -5.48 -9.73
N GLU A 138 -7.65 -5.85 -10.60
CA GLU A 138 -7.85 -7.23 -11.05
C GLU A 138 -6.69 -7.68 -11.95
N VAL A 139 -6.31 -6.86 -12.92
CA VAL A 139 -5.18 -7.14 -13.82
C VAL A 139 -3.88 -7.26 -13.02
N PHE A 140 -3.60 -6.32 -12.13
CA PHE A 140 -2.42 -6.37 -11.26
C PHE A 140 -2.41 -7.62 -10.37
N HIS A 141 -3.56 -8.03 -9.85
CA HIS A 141 -3.70 -9.25 -9.07
C HIS A 141 -3.31 -10.50 -9.87
N VAL A 142 -3.73 -10.60 -11.13
CA VAL A 142 -3.37 -11.72 -12.01
C VAL A 142 -1.84 -11.82 -12.18
N PHE A 143 -1.15 -10.70 -12.42
CA PHE A 143 0.30 -10.68 -12.53
C PHE A 143 0.99 -11.04 -11.20
N SER A 144 0.45 -10.54 -10.09
CA SER A 144 1.00 -10.81 -8.75
C SER A 144 0.88 -12.28 -8.36
N CYS A 145 -0.22 -12.94 -8.73
CA CYS A 145 -0.42 -14.38 -8.47
C CYS A 145 0.55 -15.29 -9.24
N GLN A 146 1.16 -14.81 -10.30
CA GLN A 146 2.18 -15.55 -11.06
C GLN A 146 3.57 -15.48 -10.40
N GLN A 147 3.77 -14.58 -9.46
CA GLN A 147 5.04 -14.45 -8.76
C GLN A 147 5.16 -15.48 -7.64
N THR A 148 6.34 -16.07 -7.52
CA THR A 148 6.65 -17.02 -6.45
C THR A 148 7.77 -16.49 -5.58
N VAL A 149 7.47 -16.21 -4.33
CA VAL A 149 8.47 -15.82 -3.34
C VAL A 149 8.88 -17.04 -2.53
N ARG A 150 10.17 -17.40 -2.60
CA ARG A 150 10.75 -18.42 -1.75
C ARG A 150 11.46 -17.76 -0.59
N SER A 151 10.79 -17.66 0.54
CA SER A 151 11.38 -17.10 1.75
C SER A 151 12.46 -18.06 2.28
N ALA A 152 13.70 -17.57 2.36
CA ALA A 152 14.82 -18.29 2.96
C ALA A 152 14.61 -18.60 4.46
N TRP A 153 13.70 -17.90 5.12
CA TRP A 153 13.41 -18.05 6.55
C TRP A 153 12.55 -19.27 6.89
N ARG A 154 12.11 -20.05 5.91
CA ARG A 154 11.33 -21.28 6.13
C ARG A 154 12.16 -22.51 6.39
N SER A 155 13.48 -22.45 6.24
CA SER A 155 14.38 -23.57 6.53
C SER A 155 15.12 -23.34 7.85
N HIS A 156 14.68 -23.97 8.93
CA HIS A 156 15.45 -24.03 10.14
C HIS A 156 16.64 -25.01 9.90
N PRO A 157 17.90 -24.65 10.22
CA PRO A 157 19.07 -25.47 9.86
C PRO A 157 19.07 -26.86 10.51
N ARG A 158 18.25 -27.08 11.54
CA ARG A 158 18.11 -28.37 12.27
C ARG A 158 16.71 -28.95 12.20
N LEU A 159 15.78 -28.36 11.44
CA LEU A 159 14.41 -28.84 11.34
C LEU A 159 13.98 -28.78 9.89
N ALA A 160 13.69 -29.93 9.31
CA ALA A 160 13.08 -30.05 8.00
C ALA A 160 11.69 -30.66 8.13
N ILE A 161 10.70 -30.04 7.54
CA ILE A 161 9.37 -30.62 7.37
C ILE A 161 9.36 -31.24 5.98
N LEU A 162 9.43 -32.55 5.92
CA LEU A 162 9.43 -33.30 4.66
C LEU A 162 8.04 -33.81 4.35
N GLY A 163 7.67 -33.80 3.08
CA GLY A 163 6.50 -34.54 2.63
C GLY A 163 6.70 -36.06 2.79
N THR A 164 5.64 -36.82 2.72
CA THR A 164 5.68 -38.29 2.92
C THR A 164 6.57 -39.01 1.91
N VAL A 165 6.79 -38.43 0.73
CA VAL A 165 7.68 -38.99 -0.30
C VAL A 165 9.13 -38.63 -0.01
N GLU A 166 9.42 -37.38 0.34
CA GLU A 166 10.77 -36.92 0.66
C GLU A 166 11.32 -37.54 1.96
N ALA A 167 10.45 -37.91 2.89
CA ALA A 167 10.84 -38.55 4.13
C ALA A 167 11.28 -40.04 3.97
N ARG A 168 11.06 -40.60 2.78
CA ARG A 168 11.44 -42.00 2.48
C ARG A 168 12.77 -42.14 1.73
N MET A 169 13.40 -41.01 1.37
CA MET A 169 14.74 -40.99 0.77
C MET A 169 15.79 -40.71 1.81
#